data_b13e1274540cafc4d0f078f57b58962b
#
_entry.id   b13e1274540cafc4d0f078f57b58962b
#
_cell.length_a   1.000
_cell.length_b   1.000
_cell.length_c   1.000
_cell.angle_alpha   90.00
_cell.angle_beta   90.00
_cell.angle_gamma   90.00
#
_symmetry.space_group_name_H-M   'P 1'
#
loop_
_entity.id
_entity.type
_entity.pdbx_description
1 polymer ?
#
loop_
_entity_poly.entity_id
_entity_poly.type
_entity_poly.pdbx_seq_one_letter_code
_entity_poly.pdbx_strand_id
1 'polypeptide(L)'
;FGHAGAKSEKEAKERAMEVLHFTGLYEKRHVISKDMGTPDQKRLEMARALATKPEVLFLDENMAGLNPAETEEAIQLIRKINESGVTILLIEHIMKAVVSLCEKVIVLHHGEKIAEGTPEQVMNDPYVMEVYLGTKKEGASA
;
A
#
# COMPACT_ATOMS: atom_id res chain seq x y z
N PHE A 1 -9.04 -20.53 -12.91
CA PHE A 1 -8.10 -19.88 -11.99
C PHE A 1 -7.24 -20.95 -11.35
N GLY A 2 -6.03 -21.18 -11.92
CA GLY A 2 -5.09 -22.16 -11.41
C GLY A 2 -4.47 -21.67 -10.10
N HIS A 3 -4.82 -22.26 -9.00
CA HIS A 3 -4.07 -22.11 -7.77
C HIS A 3 -2.67 -22.69 -8.00
N ALA A 4 -1.67 -21.82 -8.15
CA ALA A 4 -0.26 -22.20 -8.05
C ALA A 4 0.06 -22.56 -6.58
N GLY A 5 -0.68 -23.51 -6.02
CA GLY A 5 -0.41 -24.07 -4.71
C GLY A 5 0.96 -24.76 -4.72
N ALA A 6 1.68 -24.70 -3.60
CA ALA A 6 2.89 -25.48 -3.43
C ALA A 6 2.56 -26.97 -3.61
N LYS A 7 3.37 -27.67 -4.45
CA LYS A 7 3.18 -29.09 -4.75
C LYS A 7 3.60 -29.99 -3.60
N SER A 8 4.32 -29.45 -2.61
CA SER A 8 4.77 -30.14 -1.42
C SER A 8 4.95 -29.18 -0.25
N GLU A 9 4.97 -29.71 0.96
CA GLU A 9 5.24 -28.94 2.20
C GLU A 9 6.62 -28.27 2.14
N LYS A 10 7.61 -28.95 1.54
CA LYS A 10 8.96 -28.42 1.36
C LYS A 10 8.93 -27.15 0.48
N GLU A 11 8.25 -27.21 -0.67
CA GLU A 11 8.11 -26.06 -1.58
C GLU A 11 7.36 -24.89 -0.90
N ALA A 12 6.31 -25.20 -0.12
CA ALA A 12 5.59 -24.19 0.63
C ALA A 12 6.49 -23.48 1.64
N LYS A 13 7.34 -24.22 2.34
CA LYS A 13 8.27 -23.67 3.31
C LYS A 13 9.37 -22.83 2.66
N GLU A 14 9.96 -23.30 1.56
CA GLU A 14 10.96 -22.55 0.80
C GLU A 14 10.39 -21.21 0.34
N ARG A 15 9.20 -21.22 -0.24
CA ARG A 15 8.50 -20.02 -0.69
C ARG A 15 8.19 -19.06 0.47
N ALA A 16 7.74 -19.58 1.61
CA ALA A 16 7.50 -18.75 2.77
C ALA A 16 8.79 -18.04 3.23
N MET A 17 9.93 -18.74 3.22
CA MET A 17 11.22 -18.14 3.58
C MET A 17 11.65 -17.06 2.58
N GLU A 18 11.47 -17.27 1.27
CA GLU A 18 11.76 -16.27 0.23
C GLU A 18 10.94 -14.99 0.44
N VAL A 19 9.63 -15.14 0.70
CA VAL A 19 8.77 -13.98 0.95
C VAL A 19 9.14 -13.25 2.25
N LEU A 20 9.47 -13.99 3.31
CA LEU A 20 9.92 -13.37 4.56
C LEU A 20 11.25 -12.61 4.39
N HIS A 21 12.18 -13.12 3.58
CA HIS A 21 13.39 -12.39 3.20
C HIS A 21 13.04 -11.12 2.41
N PHE A 22 12.18 -11.25 1.41
CA PHE A 22 11.75 -10.14 0.56
C PHE A 22 11.12 -8.99 1.36
N THR A 23 10.28 -9.33 2.35
CA THR A 23 9.56 -8.36 3.19
C THR A 23 10.34 -7.92 4.45
N GLY A 24 11.55 -8.45 4.67
CA GLY A 24 12.38 -8.10 5.82
C GLY A 24 11.95 -8.74 7.14
N LEU A 25 11.13 -9.79 7.10
CA LEU A 25 10.62 -10.48 8.29
C LEU A 25 11.36 -11.78 8.64
N TYR A 26 12.40 -12.15 7.87
CA TYR A 26 13.05 -13.45 8.03
C TYR A 26 13.60 -13.69 9.44
N GLU A 27 14.22 -12.70 10.07
CA GLU A 27 14.74 -12.82 11.43
C GLU A 27 13.64 -13.00 12.48
N LYS A 28 12.41 -12.59 12.15
CA LYS A 28 11.22 -12.72 13.01
C LYS A 28 10.35 -13.94 12.68
N ARG A 29 10.83 -14.85 11.82
CA ARG A 29 10.07 -16.04 11.34
C ARG A 29 9.55 -16.99 12.42
N HIS A 30 10.09 -16.93 13.61
CA HIS A 30 9.66 -17.73 14.78
C HIS A 30 8.86 -16.92 15.80
N VAL A 31 8.68 -15.61 15.57
CA VAL A 31 7.87 -14.76 16.45
C VAL A 31 6.38 -14.99 16.14
N ILE A 32 5.59 -15.17 17.19
CA ILE A 32 4.14 -15.30 17.02
C ILE A 32 3.58 -13.95 16.59
N SER A 33 2.73 -13.94 15.57
CA SER A 33 2.24 -12.69 14.94
C SER A 33 1.57 -11.71 15.92
N LYS A 34 0.89 -12.20 16.94
CA LYS A 34 0.28 -11.36 17.99
C LYS A 34 1.29 -10.58 18.86
N ASP A 35 2.54 -11.06 18.88
CA ASP A 35 3.62 -10.45 19.68
C ASP A 35 4.49 -9.51 18.84
N MET A 36 4.15 -9.32 17.55
CA MET A 36 4.80 -8.37 16.64
C MET A 36 4.22 -6.97 16.85
N GLY A 37 5.07 -5.94 16.68
CA GLY A 37 4.61 -4.55 16.59
C GLY A 37 3.83 -4.28 15.30
N THR A 38 3.05 -3.18 15.30
CA THR A 38 2.19 -2.79 14.17
C THR A 38 2.90 -2.79 12.81
N PRO A 39 4.13 -2.23 12.67
CA PRO A 39 4.83 -2.24 11.38
C PRO A 39 5.12 -3.64 10.84
N ASP A 40 5.51 -4.55 11.72
CA ASP A 40 5.79 -5.93 11.33
C ASP A 40 4.52 -6.72 11.02
N GLN A 41 3.42 -6.44 11.72
CA GLN A 41 2.11 -7.02 11.40
C GLN A 41 1.65 -6.59 10.00
N LYS A 42 1.80 -5.29 9.63
CA LYS A 42 1.51 -4.77 8.31
C LYS A 42 2.37 -5.41 7.22
N ARG A 43 3.68 -5.59 7.49
CA ARG A 43 4.58 -6.32 6.58
C ARG A 43 4.18 -7.79 6.44
N LEU A 44 3.72 -8.43 7.53
CA LEU A 44 3.27 -9.82 7.49
C LEU A 44 1.99 -9.99 6.67
N GLU A 45 1.06 -9.03 6.73
CA GLU A 45 -0.14 -9.00 5.88
C GLU A 45 0.25 -8.99 4.40
N MET A 46 1.17 -8.11 4.00
CA MET A 46 1.72 -8.07 2.64
C MET A 46 2.46 -9.37 2.27
N ALA A 47 3.27 -9.91 3.19
CA ALA A 47 3.98 -11.16 2.97
C ALA A 47 3.03 -12.34 2.70
N ARG A 48 1.94 -12.44 3.45
CA ARG A 48 0.92 -13.47 3.25
C ARG A 48 0.24 -13.35 1.87
N ALA A 49 -0.07 -12.13 1.45
CA ALA A 49 -0.63 -11.89 0.13
C ALA A 49 0.39 -12.26 -0.98
N LEU A 50 1.63 -11.85 -0.86
CA LEU A 50 2.70 -12.15 -1.83
C LEU A 50 3.00 -13.66 -1.95
N ALA A 51 2.83 -14.42 -0.87
CA ALA A 51 3.00 -15.87 -0.89
C ALA A 51 2.04 -16.58 -1.85
N THR A 52 0.94 -15.95 -2.25
CA THR A 52 0.00 -16.48 -3.25
C THR A 52 0.43 -16.19 -4.69
N LYS A 53 1.54 -15.46 -4.93
CA LYS A 53 2.02 -14.97 -6.24
C LYS A 53 0.94 -14.18 -7.00
N PRO A 54 0.44 -13.09 -6.43
CA PRO A 54 -0.61 -12.30 -7.06
C PRO A 54 -0.05 -11.54 -8.26
N GLU A 55 -0.87 -11.35 -9.30
CA GLU A 55 -0.62 -10.39 -10.37
C GLU A 55 -1.06 -8.98 -9.95
N VAL A 56 -2.07 -8.91 -9.07
CA VAL A 56 -2.62 -7.66 -8.54
C VAL A 56 -2.73 -7.75 -7.02
N LEU A 57 -2.25 -6.74 -6.32
CA LEU A 57 -2.32 -6.61 -4.86
C LEU A 57 -3.16 -5.39 -4.49
N PHE A 58 -4.19 -5.62 -3.68
CA PHE A 58 -5.02 -4.56 -3.10
C PHE A 58 -4.51 -4.24 -1.69
N LEU A 59 -4.18 -2.98 -1.46
CA LEU A 59 -3.75 -2.46 -0.16
C LEU A 59 -4.76 -1.41 0.30
N ASP A 60 -5.42 -1.69 1.40
CA ASP A 60 -6.43 -0.81 1.99
C ASP A 60 -5.93 -0.28 3.34
N GLU A 61 -5.64 1.04 3.37
CA GLU A 61 -5.11 1.76 4.53
C GLU A 61 -3.97 1.02 5.27
N ASN A 62 -3.08 0.41 4.49
CA ASN A 62 -2.01 -0.44 5.04
C ASN A 62 -1.00 0.35 5.89
N MET A 63 -0.96 1.67 5.77
CA MET A 63 -0.06 2.54 6.53
C MET A 63 -0.73 3.19 7.75
N ALA A 64 -1.99 2.87 8.04
CA ALA A 64 -2.68 3.38 9.21
C ALA A 64 -1.98 2.97 10.51
N GLY A 65 -1.75 3.95 11.41
CA GLY A 65 -1.11 3.73 12.71
C GLY A 65 0.41 3.66 12.68
N LEU A 66 1.05 3.85 11.53
CA LEU A 66 2.51 3.95 11.39
C LEU A 66 3.00 5.37 11.69
N ASN A 67 4.16 5.49 12.31
CA ASN A 67 4.86 6.76 12.42
C ASN A 67 5.52 7.17 11.08
N PRO A 68 6.04 8.40 10.93
CA PRO A 68 6.62 8.86 9.66
C PRO A 68 7.77 8.01 9.12
N ALA A 69 8.62 7.46 9.99
CA ALA A 69 9.73 6.60 9.58
C ALA A 69 9.22 5.23 9.10
N GLU A 70 8.30 4.63 9.84
CA GLU A 70 7.64 3.37 9.50
C GLU A 70 6.81 3.50 8.20
N THR A 71 6.17 4.63 7.98
CA THR A 71 5.45 4.95 6.73
C THR A 71 6.42 4.97 5.56
N GLU A 72 7.59 5.58 5.70
CA GLU A 72 8.62 5.59 4.66
C GLU A 72 9.10 4.17 4.33
N GLU A 73 9.35 3.34 5.35
CA GLU A 73 9.72 1.94 5.15
C GLU A 73 8.62 1.13 4.43
N ALA A 74 7.34 1.40 4.76
CA ALA A 74 6.21 0.77 4.07
C ALA A 74 6.13 1.21 2.60
N ILE A 75 6.33 2.51 2.30
CA ILE A 75 6.41 3.04 0.93
C ILE A 75 7.51 2.32 0.14
N GLN A 76 8.71 2.17 0.71
CA GLN A 76 9.81 1.48 0.03
C GLN A 76 9.51 0.01 -0.23
N LEU A 77 8.87 -0.68 0.70
CA LEU A 77 8.45 -2.07 0.50
C LEU A 77 7.40 -2.19 -0.61
N ILE A 78 6.38 -1.33 -0.62
CA ILE A 78 5.33 -1.33 -1.65
C ILE A 78 5.94 -1.05 -3.03
N ARG A 79 6.86 -0.11 -3.13
CA ARG A 79 7.60 0.17 -4.38
C ARG A 79 8.36 -1.07 -4.86
N LYS A 80 9.10 -1.72 -3.98
CA LYS A 80 9.83 -2.96 -4.29
C LYS A 80 8.90 -4.09 -4.76
N ILE A 81 7.70 -4.20 -4.18
CA ILE A 81 6.68 -5.15 -4.62
C ILE A 81 6.22 -4.82 -6.05
N ASN A 82 5.93 -3.56 -6.33
CA ASN A 82 5.51 -3.13 -7.67
C ASN A 82 6.62 -3.36 -8.71
N GLU A 83 7.87 -3.02 -8.40
CA GLU A 83 9.04 -3.27 -9.25
C GLU A 83 9.27 -4.76 -9.54
N SER A 84 8.79 -5.66 -8.68
CA SER A 84 8.82 -7.10 -8.93
C SER A 84 7.76 -7.59 -9.93
N GLY A 85 6.95 -6.69 -10.50
CA GLY A 85 5.94 -6.97 -11.52
C GLY A 85 4.52 -7.14 -10.99
N VAL A 86 4.27 -6.87 -9.71
CA VAL A 86 2.91 -6.91 -9.13
C VAL A 86 2.22 -5.56 -9.35
N THR A 87 1.06 -5.57 -9.96
CA THR A 87 0.21 -4.37 -10.05
C THR A 87 -0.39 -4.07 -8.68
N ILE A 88 -0.33 -2.81 -8.24
CA ILE A 88 -0.85 -2.41 -6.93
C ILE A 88 -2.03 -1.47 -7.10
N LEU A 89 -3.14 -1.77 -6.42
CA LEU A 89 -4.22 -0.84 -6.17
C LEU A 89 -4.15 -0.44 -4.70
N LEU A 90 -3.89 0.85 -4.47
CA LEU A 90 -3.69 1.43 -3.15
C LEU A 90 -4.89 2.30 -2.77
N ILE A 91 -5.50 2.04 -1.63
CA ILE A 91 -6.49 2.92 -0.99
C ILE A 91 -5.79 3.57 0.20
N GLU A 92 -5.56 4.87 0.12
CA GLU A 92 -4.84 5.62 1.14
C GLU A 92 -5.31 7.08 1.23
N HIS A 93 -5.16 7.65 2.41
CA HIS A 93 -5.38 9.06 2.68
C HIS A 93 -4.08 9.81 3.04
N ILE A 94 -2.96 9.12 3.09
CA ILE A 94 -1.63 9.70 3.35
C ILE A 94 -1.06 10.21 2.03
N MET A 95 -1.17 11.53 1.80
CA MET A 95 -0.76 12.17 0.53
C MET A 95 0.67 11.87 0.12
N LYS A 96 1.60 11.78 1.08
CA LYS A 96 2.99 11.39 0.80
C LYS A 96 3.08 10.03 0.13
N ALA A 97 2.30 9.05 0.58
CA ALA A 97 2.28 7.71 -0.01
C ALA A 97 1.68 7.74 -1.42
N VAL A 98 0.55 8.43 -1.60
CA VAL A 98 -0.12 8.57 -2.89
C VAL A 98 0.81 9.19 -3.93
N VAL A 99 1.45 10.32 -3.61
CA VAL A 99 2.36 11.01 -4.52
C VAL A 99 3.62 10.18 -4.83
N SER A 100 4.11 9.40 -3.85
CA SER A 100 5.34 8.63 -4.00
C SER A 100 5.16 7.30 -4.76
N LEU A 101 3.96 6.72 -4.75
CA LEU A 101 3.70 5.37 -5.25
C LEU A 101 2.81 5.31 -6.48
N CYS A 102 1.86 6.27 -6.63
CA CYS A 102 0.82 6.16 -7.63
C CYS A 102 1.22 6.87 -8.93
N GLU A 103 1.01 6.21 -10.06
CA GLU A 103 1.07 6.83 -11.38
C GLU A 103 -0.27 7.48 -11.74
N LYS A 104 -1.35 6.92 -11.21
CA LYS A 104 -2.73 7.36 -11.44
C LYS A 104 -3.50 7.37 -10.14
N VAL A 105 -4.26 8.43 -9.92
CA VAL A 105 -5.11 8.63 -8.73
C VAL A 105 -6.56 8.80 -9.16
N ILE A 106 -7.45 8.14 -8.45
CA ILE A 106 -8.90 8.33 -8.53
C ILE A 106 -9.36 8.82 -7.17
N VAL A 107 -10.04 9.96 -7.12
CA VAL A 107 -10.58 10.52 -5.88
C VAL A 107 -12.06 10.22 -5.79
N LEU A 108 -12.45 9.62 -4.66
CA LEU A 108 -13.82 9.32 -4.34
C LEU A 108 -14.30 10.21 -3.19
N HIS A 109 -15.49 10.76 -3.33
CA HIS A 109 -16.18 11.52 -2.28
C HIS A 109 -17.65 11.10 -2.24
N HIS A 110 -18.12 10.69 -1.06
CA HIS A 110 -19.47 10.16 -0.86
C HIS A 110 -19.89 9.05 -1.87
N GLY A 111 -18.92 8.21 -2.28
CA GLY A 111 -19.15 7.11 -3.23
C GLY A 111 -19.13 7.52 -4.71
N GLU A 112 -18.91 8.80 -5.02
CA GLU A 112 -18.79 9.30 -6.38
C GLU A 112 -17.36 9.64 -6.75
N LYS A 113 -16.97 9.38 -8.00
CA LYS A 113 -15.66 9.80 -8.52
C LYS A 113 -15.68 11.29 -8.81
N ILE A 114 -14.88 12.07 -8.10
CA ILE A 114 -14.80 13.52 -8.25
C ILE A 114 -13.59 13.99 -9.05
N ALA A 115 -12.51 13.21 -9.10
CA ALA A 115 -11.33 13.52 -9.91
C ALA A 115 -10.61 12.24 -10.32
N GLU A 116 -9.82 12.33 -11.42
CA GLU A 116 -8.95 11.28 -11.90
C GLU A 116 -7.79 11.90 -12.69
N GLY A 117 -6.56 11.46 -12.44
CA GLY A 117 -5.38 11.97 -13.13
C GLY A 117 -4.08 11.51 -12.49
N THR A 118 -2.97 12.17 -12.83
CA THR A 118 -1.71 11.98 -12.10
C THR A 118 -1.83 12.57 -10.69
N PRO A 119 -0.99 12.15 -9.73
CA PRO A 119 -0.98 12.74 -8.39
C PRO A 119 -0.92 14.27 -8.43
N GLU A 120 -0.06 14.83 -9.28
CA GLU A 120 0.08 16.30 -9.43
C GLU A 120 -1.20 16.97 -9.92
N GLN A 121 -1.86 16.39 -10.92
CA GLN A 121 -3.13 16.93 -11.45
C GLN A 121 -4.22 16.92 -10.39
N VAL A 122 -4.35 15.82 -9.67
CA VAL A 122 -5.37 15.63 -8.63
C VAL A 122 -5.12 16.54 -7.44
N MET A 123 -3.87 16.68 -7.01
CA MET A 123 -3.49 17.56 -5.89
C MET A 123 -3.69 19.06 -6.19
N ASN A 124 -3.69 19.46 -7.46
CA ASN A 124 -3.95 20.82 -7.88
C ASN A 124 -5.42 21.06 -8.28
N ASP A 125 -6.27 20.06 -8.24
CA ASP A 125 -7.70 20.20 -8.52
C ASP A 125 -8.39 21.04 -7.41
N PRO A 126 -9.03 22.16 -7.75
CA PRO A 126 -9.62 23.05 -6.74
C PRO A 126 -10.71 22.36 -5.90
N TYR A 127 -11.47 21.44 -6.49
CA TYR A 127 -12.54 20.74 -5.78
C TYR A 127 -11.98 19.68 -4.84
N VAL A 128 -10.93 18.95 -5.25
CA VAL A 128 -10.21 18.01 -4.39
C VAL A 128 -9.57 18.77 -3.21
N MET A 129 -8.97 19.92 -3.45
CA MET A 129 -8.38 20.75 -2.42
C MET A 129 -9.43 21.24 -1.41
N GLU A 130 -10.61 21.63 -1.87
CA GLU A 130 -11.70 22.04 -0.99
C GLU A 130 -12.18 20.90 -0.10
N VAL A 131 -12.42 19.72 -0.70
CA VAL A 131 -13.01 18.56 -0.03
C VAL A 131 -12.04 17.89 0.95
N TYR A 132 -10.77 17.75 0.57
CA TYR A 132 -9.80 16.97 1.35
C TYR A 132 -8.80 17.80 2.13
N LEU A 133 -8.46 19.01 1.68
CA LEU A 133 -7.45 19.85 2.31
C LEU A 133 -8.06 21.05 3.08
N GLY A 134 -9.37 21.25 2.96
CA GLY A 134 -10.08 22.29 3.70
C GLY A 134 -9.66 23.71 3.33
N THR A 135 -8.95 23.91 2.23
CA THR A 135 -8.54 25.24 1.77
C THR A 135 -9.70 25.91 1.03
N LYS A 136 -10.57 26.60 1.75
CA LYS A 136 -11.42 27.64 1.13
C LYS A 136 -10.49 28.66 0.45
N LYS A 137 -10.67 28.91 -0.84
CA LYS A 137 -10.15 30.14 -1.45
C LYS A 137 -10.78 31.31 -0.71
N GLU A 138 -10.05 31.92 0.21
CA GLU A 138 -10.32 33.30 0.60
C GLU A 138 -10.07 34.17 -0.64
N GLY A 139 -11.10 34.84 -1.10
CA GLY A 139 -10.96 35.97 -2.01
C GLY A 139 -11.54 35.81 -3.40
N ALA A 140 -12.87 35.88 -3.51
CA ALA A 140 -13.52 36.52 -4.64
C ALA A 140 -14.74 37.26 -4.09
N SER A 141 -14.47 38.35 -3.35
CA SER A 141 -15.43 39.39 -3.06
C SER A 141 -14.86 40.68 -3.64
N ALA A 142 -15.37 41.09 -4.78
CA ALA A 142 -15.49 42.52 -5.17
C ALA A 142 -16.41 42.60 -6.36
#